data_1d733964a9a8372beb9be1295a8d9dbd
#
_entry.id   1d733964a9a8372beb9be1295a8d9dbd
#
_cell.length_a   1.000
_cell.length_b   1.000
_cell.length_c   1.000
_cell.angle_alpha   90.00
_cell.angle_beta   90.00
_cell.angle_gamma   90.00
#
_symmetry.space_group_name_H-M   'P 1'
#
loop_
_entity.id
_entity.type
_entity.pdbx_description
1 polymer ?
#
loop_
_entity_poly.entity_id
_entity_poly.type
_entity_poly.pdbx_seq_one_letter_code
_entity_poly.pdbx_strand_id
1 'polypeptide(L)'
;MSLKNIVFDLLYRFGKPPWVIDAPQPALMAAVSQGVIRGPAVLDVGCGTGDNAVYLAECGFSVTGVDVSTAAVALAERKARTLSVKARFVPLDAFQLATLATQFETVLDFGLFHQFAGATRARYVRALGEVCTSRGQLLLQCFSDHGGKARWFGPRLVSQEELRAAFSEGWRIEWIRPASYKSNRGREYPAWLALMTYTNSE
;
A
#
# COMPACT_ATOMS: atom_id res chain seq x y z
N MET A 1 17.19 -5.57 10.94
CA MET A 1 16.01 -6.16 10.24
C MET A 1 15.22 -6.95 11.26
N SER A 2 13.89 -6.73 11.38
CA SER A 2 13.06 -7.49 12.33
C SER A 2 12.87 -8.93 11.84
N LEU A 3 12.57 -9.87 12.76
CA LEU A 3 12.28 -11.27 12.40
C LEU A 3 11.12 -11.35 11.36
N LYS A 4 10.13 -10.47 11.49
CA LYS A 4 9.00 -10.38 10.57
C LYS A 4 9.46 -10.00 9.15
N ASN A 5 10.39 -9.06 9.03
CA ASN A 5 10.93 -8.64 7.73
C ASN A 5 11.71 -9.76 7.04
N ILE A 6 12.45 -10.57 7.82
CA ILE A 6 13.15 -11.77 7.31
C ILE A 6 12.14 -12.79 6.76
N VAL A 7 11.04 -13.03 7.47
CA VAL A 7 10.00 -13.96 7.03
C VAL A 7 9.38 -13.49 5.70
N PHE A 8 9.06 -12.21 5.54
CA PHE A 8 8.54 -11.68 4.28
C PHE A 8 9.56 -11.86 3.14
N ASP A 9 10.85 -11.56 3.36
CA ASP A 9 11.87 -11.73 2.34
C ASP A 9 12.01 -13.18 1.89
N LEU A 10 11.98 -14.14 2.84
CA LEU A 10 12.00 -15.57 2.53
C LEU A 10 10.78 -16.03 1.73
N LEU A 11 9.58 -15.51 2.04
CA LEU A 11 8.37 -15.83 1.28
C LEU A 11 8.48 -15.42 -0.19
N TYR A 12 9.12 -14.29 -0.51
CA TYR A 12 9.36 -13.86 -1.89
C TYR A 12 10.51 -14.62 -2.56
N ARG A 13 11.52 -15.04 -1.79
CA ARG A 13 12.66 -15.81 -2.33
C ARG A 13 12.28 -17.25 -2.73
N PHE A 14 11.47 -17.90 -1.90
CA PHE A 14 11.23 -19.34 -2.02
C PHE A 14 9.79 -19.68 -2.41
N GLY A 15 8.94 -18.68 -2.67
CA GLY A 15 7.56 -18.96 -3.01
C GLY A 15 6.85 -17.78 -3.67
N LYS A 16 5.56 -17.96 -3.89
CA LYS A 16 4.65 -16.93 -4.37
C LYS A 16 3.59 -16.70 -3.28
N PRO A 17 3.75 -15.67 -2.45
CA PRO A 17 2.80 -15.35 -1.39
C PRO A 17 1.37 -15.17 -1.92
N PRO A 18 0.33 -15.46 -1.13
CA PRO A 18 -1.06 -15.40 -1.58
C PRO A 18 -1.51 -14.04 -2.13
N TRP A 19 -0.87 -12.98 -1.72
CA TRP A 19 -1.16 -11.60 -2.18
C TRP A 19 -0.49 -11.23 -3.50
N VAL A 20 0.43 -12.05 -4.02
CA VAL A 20 1.06 -11.85 -5.35
C VAL A 20 0.17 -12.47 -6.40
N ILE A 21 -0.57 -11.65 -7.13
CA ILE A 21 -1.55 -12.09 -8.13
C ILE A 21 -1.09 -11.89 -9.59
N ASP A 22 0.11 -11.32 -9.80
CA ASP A 22 0.68 -10.93 -11.10
C ASP A 22 -0.24 -10.01 -11.91
N ALA A 23 -0.99 -9.21 -11.21
CA ALA A 23 -1.89 -8.20 -11.75
C ALA A 23 -2.12 -7.11 -10.69
N PRO A 24 -2.49 -5.87 -11.08
CA PRO A 24 -2.91 -4.87 -10.12
C PRO A 24 -4.19 -5.29 -9.39
N GLN A 25 -4.37 -4.83 -8.16
CA GLN A 25 -5.61 -5.07 -7.43
C GLN A 25 -6.80 -4.39 -8.13
N PRO A 26 -7.96 -5.04 -8.29
CA PRO A 26 -9.12 -4.48 -8.99
C PRO A 26 -9.59 -3.13 -8.43
N ALA A 27 -9.46 -2.94 -7.11
CA ALA A 27 -9.83 -1.68 -6.46
C ALA A 27 -8.93 -0.52 -6.92
N LEU A 28 -7.64 -0.77 -7.18
CA LEU A 28 -6.74 0.24 -7.76
C LEU A 28 -7.13 0.56 -9.21
N MET A 29 -7.38 -0.47 -10.03
CA MET A 29 -7.80 -0.27 -11.42
C MET A 29 -9.06 0.58 -11.51
N ALA A 30 -10.04 0.29 -10.66
CA ALA A 30 -11.27 1.09 -10.56
C ALA A 30 -10.99 2.53 -10.11
N ALA A 31 -10.10 2.75 -9.14
CA ALA A 31 -9.72 4.08 -8.69
C ALA A 31 -9.03 4.90 -9.81
N VAL A 32 -8.16 4.28 -10.59
CA VAL A 32 -7.50 4.92 -11.74
C VAL A 32 -8.53 5.28 -12.81
N SER A 33 -9.40 4.34 -13.21
CA SER A 33 -10.43 4.59 -14.24
C SER A 33 -11.44 5.68 -13.86
N GLN A 34 -11.66 5.88 -12.56
CA GLN A 34 -12.52 6.93 -12.00
C GLN A 34 -11.81 8.27 -11.78
N GLY A 35 -10.51 8.38 -12.13
CA GLY A 35 -9.73 9.58 -11.92
C GLY A 35 -9.49 9.93 -10.44
N VAL A 36 -9.50 8.93 -9.56
CA VAL A 36 -9.28 9.14 -8.12
C VAL A 36 -7.83 9.47 -7.82
N ILE A 37 -6.88 8.89 -8.57
CA ILE A 37 -5.45 9.08 -8.35
C ILE A 37 -5.04 10.48 -8.82
N ARG A 38 -4.40 11.24 -7.94
CA ARG A 38 -3.90 12.60 -8.21
C ARG A 38 -2.40 12.60 -8.45
N GLY A 39 -1.95 13.64 -9.09
CA GLY A 39 -0.54 13.92 -9.21
C GLY A 39 0.02 13.61 -10.46
N PRO A 40 1.32 13.83 -10.74
CA PRO A 40 2.07 12.80 -11.41
C PRO A 40 2.82 11.87 -10.47
N ALA A 41 3.27 12.29 -9.28
CA ALA A 41 4.13 11.47 -8.42
C ALA A 41 3.32 10.61 -7.44
N VAL A 42 3.52 9.29 -7.54
CA VAL A 42 2.84 8.29 -6.71
C VAL A 42 3.86 7.43 -5.97
N LEU A 43 3.64 7.24 -4.67
CA LEU A 43 4.38 6.30 -3.82
C LEU A 43 3.53 5.06 -3.55
N ASP A 44 4.05 3.87 -3.83
CA ASP A 44 3.43 2.58 -3.46
C ASP A 44 4.19 1.98 -2.27
N VAL A 45 3.60 2.04 -1.07
CA VAL A 45 4.23 1.59 0.18
C VAL A 45 3.89 0.15 0.47
N GLY A 46 4.92 -0.70 0.60
CA GLY A 46 4.76 -2.15 0.66
C GLY A 46 4.42 -2.72 -0.72
N CYS A 47 5.11 -2.24 -1.76
CA CYS A 47 4.79 -2.53 -3.17
C CYS A 47 4.92 -4.01 -3.57
N GLY A 48 5.56 -4.83 -2.74
CA GLY A 48 5.79 -6.25 -3.02
C GLY A 48 6.49 -6.44 -4.37
N THR A 49 5.91 -7.28 -5.25
CA THR A 49 6.43 -7.55 -6.60
C THR A 49 6.09 -6.46 -7.63
N GLY A 50 5.55 -5.32 -7.18
CA GLY A 50 5.37 -4.12 -7.99
C GLY A 50 4.18 -4.14 -8.94
N ASP A 51 3.20 -5.03 -8.78
CA ASP A 51 2.08 -5.15 -9.71
C ASP A 51 1.25 -3.85 -9.80
N ASN A 52 0.95 -3.23 -8.67
CA ASN A 52 0.24 -1.94 -8.61
C ASN A 52 1.10 -0.80 -9.17
N ALA A 53 2.37 -0.74 -8.77
CA ALA A 53 3.31 0.30 -9.20
C ALA A 53 3.55 0.27 -10.72
N VAL A 54 3.74 -0.91 -11.30
CA VAL A 54 3.92 -1.10 -12.74
C VAL A 54 2.67 -0.64 -13.51
N TYR A 55 1.48 -1.08 -13.08
CA TYR A 55 0.21 -0.66 -13.69
C TYR A 55 0.04 0.87 -13.68
N LEU A 56 0.33 1.53 -12.56
CA LEU A 56 0.25 2.99 -12.50
C LEU A 56 1.24 3.67 -13.43
N ALA A 57 2.45 3.14 -13.55
CA ALA A 57 3.45 3.67 -14.46
C ALA A 57 3.05 3.47 -15.94
N GLU A 58 2.38 2.35 -16.30
CA GLU A 58 1.74 2.15 -17.61
C GLU A 58 0.63 3.17 -17.87
N CYS A 59 -0.08 3.60 -16.82
CA CYS A 59 -1.08 4.67 -16.89
C CYS A 59 -0.48 6.09 -16.95
N GLY A 60 0.85 6.23 -16.95
CA GLY A 60 1.55 7.51 -17.13
C GLY A 60 1.94 8.22 -15.83
N PHE A 61 1.78 7.59 -14.66
CA PHE A 61 2.24 8.15 -13.38
C PHE A 61 3.75 7.95 -13.19
N SER A 62 4.38 8.89 -12.48
CA SER A 62 5.76 8.76 -11.99
C SER A 62 5.75 7.99 -10.67
N VAL A 63 6.10 6.70 -10.69
CA VAL A 63 5.90 5.81 -9.56
C VAL A 63 7.20 5.47 -8.86
N THR A 64 7.19 5.58 -7.54
CA THR A 64 8.19 4.98 -6.65
C THR A 64 7.51 3.89 -5.83
N GLY A 65 8.01 2.66 -5.88
CA GLY A 65 7.59 1.56 -5.01
C GLY A 65 8.62 1.31 -3.91
N VAL A 66 8.18 1.10 -2.69
CA VAL A 66 9.06 0.72 -1.58
C VAL A 66 8.58 -0.55 -0.91
N ASP A 67 9.50 -1.44 -0.58
CA ASP A 67 9.23 -2.64 0.21
C ASP A 67 10.45 -2.96 1.07
N VAL A 68 10.24 -3.54 2.24
CA VAL A 68 11.32 -3.94 3.14
C VAL A 68 12.06 -5.18 2.62
N SER A 69 11.44 -5.99 1.78
CA SER A 69 12.02 -7.17 1.17
C SER A 69 12.84 -6.81 -0.07
N THR A 70 14.14 -7.05 0.01
CA THR A 70 15.04 -6.90 -1.16
C THR A 70 14.68 -7.87 -2.28
N ALA A 71 14.17 -9.05 -1.95
CA ALA A 71 13.71 -10.02 -2.94
C ALA A 71 12.48 -9.54 -3.70
N ALA A 72 11.50 -8.95 -3.00
CA ALA A 72 10.32 -8.35 -3.62
C ALA A 72 10.71 -7.21 -4.57
N VAL A 73 11.57 -6.29 -4.11
CA VAL A 73 12.07 -5.16 -4.91
C VAL A 73 12.77 -5.64 -6.18
N ALA A 74 13.65 -6.66 -6.08
CA ALA A 74 14.33 -7.22 -7.25
C ALA A 74 13.35 -7.84 -8.27
N LEU A 75 12.24 -8.44 -7.78
CA LEU A 75 11.17 -8.96 -8.64
C LEU A 75 10.41 -7.81 -9.33
N ALA A 76 10.09 -6.74 -8.59
CA ALA A 76 9.42 -5.55 -9.12
C ALA A 76 10.26 -4.85 -10.22
N GLU A 77 11.55 -4.65 -9.97
CA GLU A 77 12.48 -4.08 -10.95
C GLU A 77 12.58 -4.94 -12.23
N ARG A 78 12.66 -6.26 -12.07
CA ARG A 78 12.69 -7.18 -13.22
C ARG A 78 11.41 -7.08 -14.04
N LYS A 79 10.23 -7.04 -13.38
CA LYS A 79 8.93 -6.87 -14.03
C LYS A 79 8.87 -5.56 -14.81
N ALA A 80 9.27 -4.44 -14.20
CA ALA A 80 9.30 -3.14 -14.87
C ALA A 80 10.21 -3.14 -16.11
N ARG A 81 11.40 -3.75 -16.00
CA ARG A 81 12.31 -3.89 -17.15
C ARG A 81 11.71 -4.74 -18.26
N THR A 82 11.08 -5.87 -17.94
CA THR A 82 10.45 -6.77 -18.94
C THR A 82 9.33 -6.07 -19.70
N LEU A 83 8.56 -5.24 -19.00
CA LEU A 83 7.44 -4.47 -19.58
C LEU A 83 7.87 -3.11 -20.15
N SER A 84 9.17 -2.78 -20.09
CA SER A 84 9.73 -1.49 -20.54
C SER A 84 9.06 -0.28 -19.86
N VAL A 85 8.67 -0.44 -18.60
CA VAL A 85 7.98 0.59 -17.80
C VAL A 85 8.96 1.32 -16.90
N LYS A 86 8.83 2.64 -16.83
CA LYS A 86 9.66 3.48 -15.96
C LYS A 86 9.02 3.60 -14.57
N ALA A 87 9.44 2.75 -13.64
CA ALA A 87 9.11 2.86 -12.22
C ALA A 87 10.41 2.69 -11.39
N ARG A 88 10.52 3.41 -10.29
CA ARG A 88 11.63 3.31 -9.34
C ARG A 88 11.22 2.37 -8.21
N PHE A 89 12.11 1.44 -7.84
CA PHE A 89 11.89 0.58 -6.68
C PHE A 89 13.04 0.72 -5.70
N VAL A 90 12.72 0.76 -4.38
CA VAL A 90 13.71 1.00 -3.33
C VAL A 90 13.46 0.04 -2.17
N PRO A 91 14.44 -0.75 -1.75
CA PRO A 91 14.34 -1.53 -0.53
C PRO A 91 14.37 -0.59 0.67
N LEU A 92 13.22 -0.39 1.33
CA LEU A 92 13.07 0.59 2.41
C LEU A 92 12.05 0.12 3.44
N ASP A 93 12.36 0.35 4.72
CA ASP A 93 11.40 0.17 5.80
C ASP A 93 10.36 1.32 5.77
N ALA A 94 9.08 0.99 5.81
CA ALA A 94 7.98 1.95 5.79
C ALA A 94 7.97 2.95 6.98
N PHE A 95 8.80 2.72 7.98
CA PHE A 95 9.03 3.69 9.06
C PHE A 95 10.16 4.70 8.76
N GLN A 96 10.76 4.61 7.59
CA GLN A 96 11.89 5.46 7.15
C GLN A 96 11.59 6.21 5.85
N LEU A 97 10.31 6.38 5.50
CA LEU A 97 9.88 7.01 4.24
C LEU A 97 10.48 8.38 4.02
N ALA A 98 10.67 9.18 5.07
CA ALA A 98 11.30 10.52 5.00
C ALA A 98 12.71 10.48 4.36
N THR A 99 13.41 9.35 4.40
CA THR A 99 14.73 9.20 3.76
C THR A 99 14.69 9.22 2.24
N LEU A 100 13.50 9.09 1.63
CA LEU A 100 13.32 9.28 0.19
C LEU A 100 13.59 10.74 -0.23
N ALA A 101 13.53 11.69 0.69
CA ALA A 101 13.71 13.12 0.46
C ALA A 101 12.85 13.65 -0.72
N THR A 102 11.67 13.09 -0.90
CA THR A 102 10.73 13.36 -1.98
C THR A 102 9.32 13.32 -1.41
N GLN A 103 8.45 14.21 -1.88
CA GLN A 103 7.03 14.20 -1.55
C GLN A 103 6.20 13.72 -2.74
N PHE A 104 5.03 13.15 -2.45
CA PHE A 104 4.14 12.53 -3.43
C PHE A 104 2.73 13.10 -3.30
N GLU A 105 2.08 13.35 -4.44
CA GLU A 105 0.68 13.78 -4.48
C GLU A 105 -0.29 12.65 -4.11
N THR A 106 0.11 11.41 -4.41
CA THR A 106 -0.64 10.23 -3.97
C THR A 106 0.29 9.22 -3.32
N VAL A 107 -0.11 8.76 -2.14
CA VAL A 107 0.49 7.61 -1.45
C VAL A 107 -0.50 6.45 -1.53
N LEU A 108 -0.01 5.25 -1.87
CA LEU A 108 -0.78 4.01 -1.85
C LEU A 108 -0.33 3.12 -0.71
N ASP A 109 -1.30 2.50 -0.05
CA ASP A 109 -1.10 1.35 0.84
C ASP A 109 -2.10 0.26 0.46
N PHE A 110 -1.65 -0.77 -0.22
CA PHE A 110 -2.49 -1.91 -0.61
C PHE A 110 -2.07 -3.17 0.16
N GLY A 111 -2.21 -3.13 1.51
CA GLY A 111 -2.03 -4.32 2.33
C GLY A 111 -0.96 -4.24 3.41
N LEU A 112 -0.41 -3.05 3.69
CA LEU A 112 0.60 -2.90 4.73
C LEU A 112 -0.01 -2.42 6.07
N PHE A 113 -0.97 -1.50 6.06
CA PHE A 113 -1.58 -0.90 7.25
C PHE A 113 -2.10 -1.94 8.26
N HIS A 114 -2.76 -2.98 7.79
CA HIS A 114 -3.30 -4.02 8.68
C HIS A 114 -2.22 -4.89 9.35
N GLN A 115 -0.95 -4.73 8.98
CA GLN A 115 0.17 -5.39 9.65
C GLN A 115 0.52 -4.73 10.99
N PHE A 116 0.06 -3.50 11.23
CA PHE A 116 0.40 -2.68 12.39
C PHE A 116 -0.79 -2.49 13.34
N ALA A 117 -0.48 -2.29 14.63
CA ALA A 117 -1.46 -1.99 15.67
C ALA A 117 -0.87 -1.04 16.72
N GLY A 118 -1.73 -0.37 17.49
CA GLY A 118 -1.34 0.50 18.60
C GLY A 118 -0.32 1.55 18.19
N ALA A 119 0.70 1.77 19.01
CA ALA A 119 1.74 2.77 18.80
C ALA A 119 2.51 2.59 17.47
N THR A 120 2.67 1.34 17.01
CA THR A 120 3.33 1.06 15.73
C THR A 120 2.51 1.56 14.56
N ARG A 121 1.17 1.41 14.61
CA ARG A 121 0.26 1.96 13.60
C ARG A 121 0.31 3.49 13.59
N ALA A 122 0.28 4.14 14.75
CA ALA A 122 0.36 5.60 14.82
C ALA A 122 1.69 6.13 14.25
N ARG A 123 2.80 5.45 14.53
CA ARG A 123 4.10 5.79 13.92
C ARG A 123 4.08 5.63 12.39
N TYR A 124 3.43 4.59 11.88
CA TYR A 124 3.31 4.35 10.44
C TYR A 124 2.47 5.45 9.77
N VAL A 125 1.33 5.82 10.36
CA VAL A 125 0.47 6.90 9.83
C VAL A 125 1.22 8.23 9.76
N ARG A 126 2.07 8.53 10.77
CA ARG A 126 2.94 9.72 10.71
C ARG A 126 3.94 9.63 9.55
N ALA A 127 4.60 8.48 9.38
CA ALA A 127 5.56 8.30 8.27
C ALA A 127 4.91 8.49 6.89
N LEU A 128 3.64 8.09 6.71
CA LEU A 128 2.89 8.38 5.48
C LEU A 128 2.69 9.88 5.26
N GLY A 129 2.40 10.64 6.32
CA GLY A 129 2.24 12.09 6.25
C GLY A 129 3.54 12.83 5.88
N GLU A 130 4.69 12.36 6.37
CA GLU A 130 6.00 12.96 6.12
C GLU A 130 6.37 12.99 4.62
N VAL A 131 5.81 12.09 3.82
CA VAL A 131 6.09 11.99 2.38
C VAL A 131 4.93 12.43 1.49
N CYS A 132 3.82 12.82 2.09
CA CYS A 132 2.65 13.30 1.37
C CYS A 132 2.75 14.82 1.18
N THR A 133 2.51 15.32 -0.03
CA THR A 133 2.43 16.78 -0.27
C THR A 133 1.29 17.39 0.55
N SER A 134 1.36 18.69 0.81
CA SER A 134 0.21 19.42 1.36
C SER A 134 -1.01 19.22 0.46
N ARG A 135 -2.13 18.78 1.04
CA ARG A 135 -3.35 18.35 0.33
C ARG A 135 -3.17 17.13 -0.60
N GLY A 136 -2.05 16.41 -0.51
CA GLY A 136 -1.88 15.12 -1.13
C GLY A 136 -2.84 14.08 -0.55
N GLN A 137 -2.90 12.92 -1.15
CA GLN A 137 -3.87 11.90 -0.76
C GLN A 137 -3.22 10.56 -0.42
N LEU A 138 -3.90 9.80 0.41
CA LEU A 138 -3.63 8.40 0.66
C LEU A 138 -4.82 7.57 0.16
N LEU A 139 -4.57 6.63 -0.75
CA LEU A 139 -5.50 5.57 -1.08
C LEU A 139 -5.05 4.28 -0.39
N LEU A 140 -5.84 3.83 0.57
CA LEU A 140 -5.51 2.71 1.43
C LEU A 140 -6.51 1.57 1.25
N GLN A 141 -6.00 0.35 1.06
CA GLN A 141 -6.79 -0.88 1.11
C GLN A 141 -6.28 -1.76 2.25
N CYS A 142 -7.20 -2.20 3.13
CA CYS A 142 -6.87 -3.12 4.22
C CYS A 142 -7.96 -4.19 4.39
N PHE A 143 -7.62 -5.33 5.01
CA PHE A 143 -8.61 -6.36 5.31
C PHE A 143 -9.67 -5.82 6.26
N SER A 144 -10.94 -6.08 5.92
CA SER A 144 -12.13 -5.63 6.64
C SER A 144 -12.59 -6.66 7.68
N ASP A 145 -13.09 -6.18 8.80
CA ASP A 145 -13.85 -6.96 9.76
C ASP A 145 -15.29 -7.26 9.28
N HIS A 146 -15.77 -6.53 8.27
CA HIS A 146 -17.10 -6.71 7.71
C HIS A 146 -17.20 -7.98 6.85
N GLY A 147 -18.01 -8.93 7.28
CA GLY A 147 -18.21 -10.21 6.57
C GLY A 147 -17.08 -11.22 6.76
N GLY A 148 -16.05 -10.90 7.53
CA GLY A 148 -14.94 -11.78 7.85
C GLY A 148 -15.01 -12.27 9.29
N LYS A 149 -14.83 -13.60 9.50
CA LYS A 149 -14.53 -14.10 10.85
C LYS A 149 -13.02 -13.97 11.04
N ALA A 150 -12.59 -13.32 12.14
CA ALA A 150 -11.21 -13.36 12.57
C ALA A 150 -10.74 -14.83 12.65
N ARG A 151 -9.71 -15.16 11.88
CA ARG A 151 -9.11 -16.50 11.91
C ARG A 151 -7.94 -16.46 12.89
N TRP A 152 -7.78 -17.51 13.66
CA TRP A 152 -6.64 -17.66 14.59
C TRP A 152 -5.28 -17.45 13.89
N PHE A 153 -5.20 -17.83 12.60
CA PHE A 153 -4.06 -17.56 11.73
C PHE A 153 -4.54 -16.78 10.49
N GLY A 154 -4.10 -15.55 10.34
CA GLY A 154 -4.46 -14.73 9.18
C GLY A 154 -4.07 -13.25 9.37
N PRO A 155 -4.30 -12.42 8.37
CA PRO A 155 -4.10 -10.99 8.50
C PRO A 155 -5.08 -10.41 9.55
N ARG A 156 -4.64 -9.37 10.23
CA ARG A 156 -5.49 -8.61 11.14
C ARG A 156 -6.64 -7.98 10.33
N LEU A 157 -7.86 -8.14 10.83
CA LEU A 157 -9.01 -7.43 10.31
C LEU A 157 -9.10 -6.04 10.97
N VAL A 158 -9.52 -5.06 10.21
CA VAL A 158 -9.59 -3.65 10.61
C VAL A 158 -11.03 -3.19 10.50
N SER A 159 -11.55 -2.52 11.54
CA SER A 159 -12.86 -1.87 11.49
C SER A 159 -12.77 -0.46 10.90
N GLN A 160 -13.91 0.09 10.46
CA GLN A 160 -13.97 1.50 10.04
C GLN A 160 -13.64 2.45 11.20
N GLU A 161 -13.99 2.08 12.43
CA GLU A 161 -13.67 2.86 13.63
C GLU A 161 -12.17 2.91 13.87
N GLU A 162 -11.47 1.77 13.73
CA GLU A 162 -10.02 1.72 13.82
C GLU A 162 -9.35 2.58 12.73
N LEU A 163 -9.90 2.61 11.49
CA LEU A 163 -9.42 3.50 10.45
C LEU A 163 -9.62 4.97 10.84
N ARG A 164 -10.83 5.34 11.28
CA ARG A 164 -11.13 6.72 11.68
C ARG A 164 -10.25 7.18 12.86
N ALA A 165 -10.05 6.32 13.84
CA ALA A 165 -9.19 6.62 14.98
C ALA A 165 -7.71 6.77 14.58
N ALA A 166 -7.22 5.92 13.67
CA ALA A 166 -5.83 5.96 13.23
C ALA A 166 -5.49 7.23 12.42
N PHE A 167 -6.46 7.76 11.68
CA PHE A 167 -6.32 8.93 10.81
C PHE A 167 -7.07 10.16 11.33
N SER A 168 -7.27 10.27 12.66
CA SER A 168 -7.95 11.40 13.29
C SER A 168 -7.12 12.69 13.31
N GLU A 169 -5.80 12.58 13.20
CA GLU A 169 -4.87 13.70 13.23
C GLU A 169 -4.09 13.79 11.92
N GLY A 170 -4.02 14.97 11.33
CA GLY A 170 -3.28 15.23 10.09
C GLY A 170 -3.91 14.67 8.81
N TRP A 171 -5.07 14.03 8.89
CA TRP A 171 -5.76 13.45 7.73
C TRP A 171 -7.27 13.73 7.78
N ARG A 172 -7.84 14.05 6.63
CA ARG A 172 -9.29 14.09 6.43
C ARG A 172 -9.72 12.87 5.63
N ILE A 173 -10.58 12.04 6.21
CA ILE A 173 -11.15 10.90 5.51
C ILE A 173 -12.26 11.39 4.58
N GLU A 174 -12.08 11.20 3.28
CA GLU A 174 -13.06 11.56 2.26
C GLU A 174 -14.17 10.50 2.20
N TRP A 175 -13.78 9.24 2.19
CA TRP A 175 -14.69 8.11 2.23
C TRP A 175 -13.98 6.81 2.62
N ILE A 176 -14.77 5.86 3.16
CA ILE A 176 -14.40 4.45 3.36
C ILE A 176 -15.49 3.62 2.70
N ARG A 177 -15.12 2.69 1.80
CA ARG A 177 -16.03 1.87 1.03
C ARG A 177 -15.65 0.39 1.13
N PRO A 178 -16.64 -0.53 1.04
CA PRO A 178 -16.36 -1.94 0.87
C PRO A 178 -15.56 -2.19 -0.42
N ALA A 179 -14.62 -3.11 -0.33
CA ALA A 179 -13.80 -3.58 -1.45
C ALA A 179 -13.45 -5.06 -1.25
N SER A 180 -12.70 -5.64 -2.18
CA SER A 180 -12.16 -6.99 -2.01
C SER A 180 -10.68 -7.05 -2.38
N TYR A 181 -9.93 -7.91 -1.66
CA TYR A 181 -8.62 -8.35 -2.06
C TYR A 181 -8.72 -9.61 -2.90
N LYS A 182 -8.12 -9.60 -4.08
CA LYS A 182 -7.85 -10.85 -4.82
C LYS A 182 -6.58 -11.53 -4.31
N SER A 183 -6.62 -12.85 -4.28
CA SER A 183 -5.44 -13.69 -4.05
C SER A 183 -5.11 -14.54 -5.26
N ASN A 184 -3.85 -15.01 -5.35
CA ASN A 184 -3.42 -15.94 -6.40
C ASN A 184 -4.07 -17.33 -6.32
N ARG A 185 -4.87 -17.59 -5.30
CA ARG A 185 -5.66 -18.82 -5.12
C ARG A 185 -7.10 -18.68 -5.61
N GLY A 186 -7.40 -17.61 -6.38
CA GLY A 186 -8.74 -17.33 -6.91
C GLY A 186 -9.77 -16.94 -5.83
N ARG A 187 -9.33 -16.62 -4.60
CA ARG A 187 -10.21 -16.19 -3.51
C ARG A 187 -10.21 -14.68 -3.41
N GLU A 188 -11.37 -14.15 -3.08
CA GLU A 188 -11.55 -12.76 -2.68
C GLU A 188 -11.80 -12.66 -1.18
N TYR A 189 -11.22 -11.66 -0.56
CA TYR A 189 -11.35 -11.40 0.87
C TYR A 189 -11.93 -10.01 1.08
N PRO A 190 -12.89 -9.85 2.01
CA PRO A 190 -13.46 -8.54 2.34
C PRO A 190 -12.36 -7.53 2.73
N ALA A 191 -12.48 -6.33 2.19
CA ALA A 191 -11.55 -5.23 2.44
C ALA A 191 -12.29 -3.91 2.61
N TRP A 192 -11.64 -2.94 3.23
CA TRP A 192 -11.98 -1.53 3.13
C TRP A 192 -11.04 -0.88 2.12
N LEU A 193 -11.61 -0.04 1.25
CA LEU A 193 -10.88 0.94 0.47
C LEU A 193 -11.22 2.31 1.03
N ALA A 194 -10.20 3.07 1.40
CA ALA A 194 -10.36 4.39 2.00
C ALA A 194 -9.53 5.43 1.24
N LEU A 195 -10.13 6.59 0.98
CA LEU A 195 -9.45 7.77 0.46
C LEU A 195 -9.36 8.81 1.55
N MET A 196 -8.18 9.36 1.72
CA MET A 196 -7.87 10.37 2.72
C MET A 196 -7.06 11.51 2.08
N THR A 197 -7.28 12.73 2.54
CA THR A 197 -6.48 13.90 2.17
C THR A 197 -5.60 14.28 3.35
N TYR A 198 -4.30 14.48 3.11
CA TYR A 198 -3.38 14.97 4.12
C TYR A 198 -3.67 16.46 4.41
N THR A 199 -3.97 16.75 5.65
CA THR A 199 -4.20 18.12 6.12
C THR A 199 -3.00 18.52 6.96
N ASN A 200 -2.04 19.19 6.33
CA ASN A 200 -0.91 19.76 7.08
C ASN A 200 -1.48 20.65 8.18
N SER A 201 -1.15 20.38 9.43
CA SER A 201 -1.38 21.32 10.51
C SER A 201 -0.39 22.47 10.28
N GLU A 202 -0.90 23.62 9.83
CA GLU A 202 -0.16 24.88 9.92
C GLU A 202 0.19 25.18 11.37
#